data_d06db268adbf96f65e5f22bc2dcc0628
#
_entry.id   d06db268adbf96f65e5f22bc2dcc0628
#
_cell.length_a   1.000
_cell.length_b   1.000
_cell.length_c   1.000
_cell.angle_alpha   90.00
_cell.angle_beta   90.00
_cell.angle_gamma   90.00
#
_symmetry.space_group_name_H-M   'P 1'
#
loop_
_entity.id
_entity.type
_entity.pdbx_description
1 polymer ?
#
loop_
_entity_poly.entity_id
_entity_poly.type
_entity_poly.pdbx_seq_one_letter_code
_entity_poly.pdbx_strand_id
1 'polypeptide(L)'
;EVVRMNNVSIRYGSRTILDKLDWTVHNGEKWALSGQNGAGKSTLLSLVCADNPQSYACDIILFDRQRGHGESIWDIKKHIGYVSPEMHRAYNRDMPAIRIVASGLSDSVGLYVKPSEKDYAVCRQWMRIFGIEELAELTFLKLSSGEQRMILLARAFVKDPELLILDEPLHGLDAEKGELVKDIINTFCQRKNKTLIMVTHYKENLPPCITHSIYLKRHV
;
A
#
# COMPACT_ATOMS: atom_id res chain seq x y z
N GLU A 1 18.63 -2.35 0.15
CA GLU A 1 17.62 -2.06 1.20
C GLU A 1 16.38 -1.46 0.55
N VAL A 2 15.20 -1.87 1.02
CA VAL A 2 13.93 -1.28 0.53
C VAL A 2 13.60 -0.04 1.34
N VAL A 3 13.74 -0.10 2.66
CA VAL A 3 13.56 1.02 3.58
C VAL A 3 14.70 1.02 4.58
N ARG A 4 15.30 2.17 4.83
CA ARG A 4 16.16 2.42 5.99
C ARG A 4 15.83 3.78 6.60
N MET A 5 15.54 3.77 7.87
CA MET A 5 15.30 4.95 8.69
C MET A 5 16.28 4.97 9.84
N ASN A 6 17.01 6.07 9.99
CA ASN A 6 17.99 6.24 11.07
C ASN A 6 17.56 7.43 11.93
N ASN A 7 17.29 7.17 13.22
CA ASN A 7 16.94 8.19 14.21
C ASN A 7 15.82 9.14 13.74
N VAL A 8 14.80 8.60 13.09
CA VAL A 8 13.73 9.39 12.48
C VAL A 8 12.74 9.86 13.53
N SER A 9 12.53 11.16 13.61
CA SER A 9 11.54 11.78 14.50
C SER A 9 10.59 12.66 13.69
N ILE A 10 9.28 12.49 13.94
CA ILE A 10 8.21 13.26 13.28
C ILE A 10 7.36 13.94 14.34
N ARG A 11 7.13 15.24 14.16
CA ARG A 11 6.33 16.05 15.05
C ARG A 11 5.28 16.86 14.29
N TYR A 12 4.10 16.99 14.91
CA TYR A 12 3.05 17.91 14.45
C TYR A 12 2.71 18.85 15.60
N GLY A 13 3.15 20.11 15.48
CA GLY A 13 3.09 21.06 16.58
C GLY A 13 3.91 20.59 17.78
N SER A 14 3.29 20.53 18.95
CA SER A 14 3.92 20.04 20.18
C SER A 14 3.91 18.51 20.32
N ARG A 15 3.16 17.81 19.47
CA ARG A 15 2.99 16.35 19.57
C ARG A 15 4.06 15.60 18.78
N THR A 16 4.82 14.74 19.48
CA THR A 16 5.72 13.79 18.85
C THR A 16 4.93 12.56 18.40
N ILE A 17 5.05 12.20 17.13
CA ILE A 17 4.38 11.03 16.53
C ILE A 17 5.34 9.86 16.42
N LEU A 18 6.54 10.10 15.89
CA LEU A 18 7.65 9.15 15.87
C LEU A 18 8.82 9.79 16.60
N ASP A 19 9.53 9.03 17.41
CA ASP A 19 10.66 9.51 18.17
C ASP A 19 11.86 8.57 18.04
N LYS A 20 12.91 9.06 17.38
CA LYS A 20 14.21 8.37 17.20
C LYS A 20 14.03 6.95 16.67
N LEU A 21 13.18 6.79 15.65
CA LEU A 21 12.91 5.48 15.07
C LEU A 21 14.06 5.03 14.17
N ASP A 22 14.61 3.86 14.50
CA ASP A 22 15.50 3.10 13.64
C ASP A 22 14.74 1.90 13.09
N TRP A 23 14.70 1.79 11.77
CA TRP A 23 14.02 0.69 11.10
C TRP A 23 14.63 0.40 9.73
N THR A 24 14.94 -0.87 9.49
CA THR A 24 15.47 -1.32 8.20
C THR A 24 14.63 -2.48 7.68
N VAL A 25 14.23 -2.39 6.42
CA VAL A 25 13.53 -3.43 5.67
C VAL A 25 14.37 -3.81 4.47
N HIS A 26 14.73 -5.10 4.40
CA HIS A 26 15.47 -5.64 3.26
C HIS A 26 14.52 -6.23 2.22
N ASN A 27 15.03 -6.32 0.99
CA ASN A 27 14.27 -6.92 -0.10
C ASN A 27 13.89 -8.37 0.24
N GLY A 28 12.63 -8.70 0.02
CA GLY A 28 12.09 -10.03 0.29
C GLY A 28 11.57 -10.25 1.71
N GLU A 29 11.78 -9.32 2.64
CA GLU A 29 11.20 -9.42 3.99
C GLU A 29 9.70 -9.15 4.00
N LYS A 30 8.99 -9.78 4.94
CA LYS A 30 7.55 -9.63 5.14
C LYS A 30 7.30 -9.16 6.58
N TRP A 31 6.87 -7.91 6.69
CA TRP A 31 6.74 -7.21 7.95
C TRP A 31 5.29 -7.03 8.40
N ALA A 32 5.02 -7.32 9.66
CA ALA A 32 3.81 -6.89 10.34
C ALA A 32 4.10 -5.59 11.12
N LEU A 33 3.36 -4.54 10.80
CA LEU A 33 3.40 -3.27 11.52
C LEU A 33 2.19 -3.20 12.45
N SER A 34 2.42 -3.06 13.73
CA SER A 34 1.39 -2.99 14.77
C SER A 34 1.62 -1.81 15.72
N GLY A 35 0.62 -1.51 16.53
CA GLY A 35 0.65 -0.42 17.51
C GLY A 35 -0.74 0.10 17.81
N GLN A 36 -0.87 0.83 18.91
CA GLN A 36 -2.12 1.46 19.31
C GLN A 36 -2.61 2.49 18.29
N ASN A 37 -3.90 2.82 18.34
CA ASN A 37 -4.43 3.93 17.57
C ASN A 37 -3.72 5.23 17.95
N GLY A 38 -3.27 5.97 16.93
CA GLY A 38 -2.50 7.19 17.13
C GLY A 38 -1.02 6.97 17.46
N ALA A 39 -0.48 5.74 17.32
CA ALA A 39 0.94 5.43 17.52
C ALA A 39 1.83 5.84 16.35
N GLY A 40 1.27 6.37 15.25
CA GLY A 40 2.04 6.85 14.12
C GLY A 40 2.17 5.85 12.96
N LYS A 41 1.38 4.77 12.92
CA LYS A 41 1.42 3.79 11.82
C LYS A 41 1.22 4.43 10.45
N SER A 42 0.16 5.22 10.29
CA SER A 42 -0.12 5.94 9.03
C SER A 42 0.97 6.96 8.69
N THR A 43 1.55 7.62 9.69
CA THR A 43 2.69 8.53 9.50
C THR A 43 3.91 7.76 9.00
N LEU A 44 4.23 6.61 9.60
CA LEU A 44 5.32 5.76 9.15
C LEU A 44 5.12 5.30 7.71
N LEU A 45 3.92 4.83 7.36
CA LEU A 45 3.61 4.43 5.98
C LEU A 45 3.71 5.61 4.99
N SER A 46 3.29 6.82 5.39
CA SER A 46 3.42 8.02 4.54
C SER A 46 4.89 8.40 4.27
N LEU A 47 5.80 8.12 5.21
CA LEU A 47 7.24 8.28 4.99
C LEU A 47 7.77 7.27 3.97
N VAL A 48 7.35 6.00 4.07
CA VAL A 48 7.75 4.94 3.12
C VAL A 48 7.21 5.22 1.72
N CYS A 49 5.97 5.72 1.60
CA CYS A 49 5.35 6.09 0.33
C CYS A 49 5.86 7.41 -0.27
N ALA A 50 6.81 8.07 0.39
CA ALA A 50 7.32 9.39 0.00
C ALA A 50 6.25 10.51 -0.06
N ASP A 51 5.13 10.34 0.64
CA ASP A 51 4.01 11.30 0.69
C ASP A 51 4.15 12.32 1.82
N ASN A 52 5.00 12.07 2.80
CA ASN A 52 5.19 12.95 3.94
C ASN A 52 6.29 13.99 3.66
N PRO A 53 5.99 15.29 3.67
CA PRO A 53 6.98 16.32 3.38
C PRO A 53 8.11 16.38 4.43
N GLN A 54 7.90 15.92 5.66
CA GLN A 54 8.96 15.86 6.67
C GLN A 54 10.04 14.81 6.33
N SER A 55 9.78 13.90 5.37
CA SER A 55 10.76 12.91 4.92
C SER A 55 12.06 13.53 4.40
N TYR A 56 12.00 14.76 3.84
CA TYR A 56 13.18 15.48 3.34
C TYR A 56 14.12 15.97 4.44
N ALA A 57 13.63 16.12 5.66
CA ALA A 57 14.42 16.53 6.83
C ALA A 57 14.93 15.33 7.66
N CYS A 58 14.63 14.12 7.26
CA CYS A 58 14.96 12.89 7.95
C CYS A 58 16.00 12.05 7.20
N ASP A 59 16.77 11.26 7.93
CA ASP A 59 17.68 10.28 7.34
C ASP A 59 16.89 9.03 6.93
N ILE A 60 16.36 9.07 5.71
CA ILE A 60 15.54 8.02 5.12
C ILE A 60 16.11 7.62 3.77
N ILE A 61 16.33 6.33 3.58
CA ILE A 61 16.68 5.73 2.30
C ILE A 61 15.52 4.83 1.86
N LEU A 62 15.08 5.01 0.62
CA LEU A 62 14.05 4.19 -0.03
C LEU A 62 14.62 3.63 -1.33
N PHE A 63 14.58 2.30 -1.49
CA PHE A 63 15.13 1.60 -2.65
C PHE A 63 16.57 2.02 -2.98
N ASP A 64 17.42 2.02 -1.93
CA ASP A 64 18.84 2.41 -1.97
C ASP A 64 19.10 3.88 -2.39
N ARG A 65 18.07 4.74 -2.34
CA ARG A 65 18.17 6.18 -2.65
C ARG A 65 17.88 7.03 -1.43
N GLN A 66 18.82 7.90 -1.09
CA GLN A 66 18.66 8.88 -0.01
C GLN A 66 17.57 9.90 -0.36
N ARG A 67 16.64 10.16 0.58
CA ARG A 67 15.63 11.21 0.40
C ARG A 67 16.28 12.61 0.40
N GLY A 68 15.78 13.48 -0.48
CA GLY A 68 16.22 14.88 -0.54
C GLY A 68 17.42 15.15 -1.45
N HIS A 69 17.86 14.19 -2.26
CA HIS A 69 19.01 14.33 -3.16
C HIS A 69 18.61 14.39 -4.65
N GLY A 70 17.41 14.91 -4.94
CA GLY A 70 16.96 15.15 -6.33
C GLY A 70 16.15 14.03 -6.96
N GLU A 71 15.83 12.98 -6.21
CA GLU A 71 14.95 11.91 -6.68
C GLU A 71 13.51 12.41 -6.80
N SER A 72 12.81 11.96 -7.83
CA SER A 72 11.37 12.18 -7.95
C SER A 72 10.59 11.23 -7.04
N ILE A 73 9.50 11.71 -6.44
CA ILE A 73 8.56 10.85 -5.71
C ILE A 73 8.03 9.71 -6.59
N TRP A 74 7.90 9.94 -7.89
CA TRP A 74 7.46 8.95 -8.86
C TRP A 74 8.46 7.82 -9.06
N ASP A 75 9.77 8.10 -8.92
CA ASP A 75 10.82 7.09 -8.95
C ASP A 75 10.75 6.11 -7.77
N ILE A 76 10.15 6.54 -6.67
CA ILE A 76 9.88 5.72 -5.50
C ILE A 76 8.55 4.99 -5.67
N LYS A 77 7.50 5.73 -5.99
CA LYS A 77 6.12 5.20 -6.06
C LYS A 77 5.95 4.08 -7.09
N LYS A 78 6.71 4.11 -8.19
CA LYS A 78 6.67 3.03 -9.19
C LYS A 78 7.00 1.64 -8.63
N HIS A 79 7.73 1.57 -7.52
CA HIS A 79 8.10 0.32 -6.83
C HIS A 79 7.08 -0.14 -5.80
N ILE A 80 6.11 0.71 -5.45
CA ILE A 80 5.21 0.50 -4.31
C ILE A 80 3.77 0.30 -4.79
N GLY A 81 3.15 -0.80 -4.36
CA GLY A 81 1.70 -0.96 -4.36
C GLY A 81 1.15 -0.63 -2.98
N TYR A 82 0.13 0.22 -2.91
CA TYR A 82 -0.40 0.70 -1.64
C TYR A 82 -1.92 0.67 -1.60
N VAL A 83 -2.46 0.18 -0.51
CA VAL A 83 -3.88 0.30 -0.19
C VAL A 83 -4.06 0.65 1.28
N SER A 84 -5.00 1.56 1.55
CA SER A 84 -5.41 1.95 2.90
C SER A 84 -6.93 2.14 2.96
N PRO A 85 -7.52 2.16 4.17
CA PRO A 85 -8.94 2.45 4.34
C PRO A 85 -9.35 3.81 3.79
N GLU A 86 -8.42 4.78 3.79
CA GLU A 86 -8.69 6.17 3.40
C GLU A 86 -8.73 6.38 1.89
N MET A 87 -8.19 5.43 1.11
CA MET A 87 -8.13 5.56 -0.36
C MET A 87 -9.51 5.63 -1.01
N HIS A 88 -10.56 5.10 -0.39
CA HIS A 88 -11.93 5.26 -0.88
C HIS A 88 -12.32 6.72 -1.09
N ARG A 89 -11.82 7.61 -0.24
CA ARG A 89 -12.11 9.05 -0.30
C ARG A 89 -11.44 9.75 -1.48
N ALA A 90 -10.33 9.19 -1.98
CA ALA A 90 -9.61 9.75 -3.10
C ALA A 90 -10.34 9.52 -4.44
N TYR A 91 -11.21 8.51 -4.51
CA TYR A 91 -11.96 8.14 -5.70
C TYR A 91 -13.41 8.58 -5.62
N ASN A 92 -13.63 9.89 -5.64
CA ASN A 92 -14.97 10.51 -5.58
C ASN A 92 -15.53 10.88 -6.96
N ARG A 93 -14.86 10.51 -8.05
CA ARG A 93 -15.31 10.77 -9.41
C ARG A 93 -16.03 9.56 -9.99
N ASP A 94 -17.00 9.86 -10.83
CA ASP A 94 -17.71 8.84 -11.60
C ASP A 94 -16.80 8.28 -12.70
N MET A 95 -16.19 7.12 -12.43
CA MET A 95 -15.35 6.43 -13.41
C MET A 95 -15.52 4.92 -13.31
N PRO A 96 -15.35 4.19 -14.45
CA PRO A 96 -15.37 2.73 -14.44
C PRO A 96 -14.29 2.12 -13.56
N ALA A 97 -14.61 1.02 -12.90
CA ALA A 97 -13.70 0.33 -11.98
C ALA A 97 -12.35 -0.04 -12.62
N ILE A 98 -12.36 -0.48 -13.88
CA ILE A 98 -11.11 -0.81 -14.59
C ILE A 98 -10.17 0.38 -14.74
N ARG A 99 -10.69 1.60 -14.83
CA ARG A 99 -9.86 2.81 -14.90
C ARG A 99 -9.20 3.11 -13.56
N ILE A 100 -9.83 2.76 -12.45
CA ILE A 100 -9.23 2.86 -11.12
C ILE A 100 -8.09 1.86 -11.00
N VAL A 101 -8.27 0.62 -11.41
CA VAL A 101 -7.19 -0.38 -11.44
C VAL A 101 -6.05 0.09 -12.32
N ALA A 102 -6.34 0.62 -13.52
CA ALA A 102 -5.33 1.14 -14.44
C ALA A 102 -4.54 2.34 -13.87
N SER A 103 -5.14 3.15 -12.99
CA SER A 103 -4.44 4.24 -12.31
C SER A 103 -3.30 3.76 -11.43
N GLY A 104 -3.31 2.50 -11.00
CA GLY A 104 -2.21 1.86 -10.28
C GLY A 104 -0.93 1.69 -11.10
N LEU A 105 -1.02 1.66 -12.42
CA LEU A 105 0.13 1.59 -13.31
C LEU A 105 0.93 2.90 -13.34
N SER A 106 0.26 4.03 -13.12
CA SER A 106 0.87 5.37 -13.11
C SER A 106 0.92 6.03 -11.73
N ASP A 107 0.45 5.35 -10.69
CA ASP A 107 0.36 5.84 -9.30
C ASP A 107 -0.41 7.16 -9.10
N SER A 108 -1.30 7.47 -10.02
CA SER A 108 -2.13 8.68 -9.96
C SER A 108 -3.53 8.38 -9.42
N VAL A 109 -4.15 9.39 -8.81
CA VAL A 109 -5.59 9.39 -8.56
C VAL A 109 -6.28 9.88 -9.81
N GLY A 110 -6.70 8.95 -10.66
CA GLY A 110 -7.24 9.23 -11.98
C GLY A 110 -6.22 8.93 -13.09
N LEU A 111 -6.65 9.04 -14.32
CA LEU A 111 -5.84 8.75 -15.49
C LEU A 111 -5.47 10.05 -16.21
N TYR A 112 -4.24 10.49 -16.03
CA TYR A 112 -3.65 11.60 -16.79
C TYR A 112 -3.09 11.13 -18.12
N VAL A 113 -2.69 9.86 -18.21
CA VAL A 113 -2.27 9.20 -19.46
C VAL A 113 -3.31 8.14 -19.79
N LYS A 114 -3.78 8.12 -21.03
CA LYS A 114 -4.74 7.11 -21.49
C LYS A 114 -4.04 5.76 -21.52
N PRO A 115 -4.53 4.74 -20.77
CA PRO A 115 -3.97 3.40 -20.82
C PRO A 115 -4.06 2.80 -22.22
N SER A 116 -3.07 2.02 -22.59
CA SER A 116 -3.08 1.22 -23.82
C SER A 116 -4.02 0.01 -23.68
N GLU A 117 -4.32 -0.64 -24.79
CA GLU A 117 -5.07 -1.90 -24.76
C GLU A 117 -4.33 -3.00 -23.97
N LYS A 118 -2.99 -2.99 -24.01
CA LYS A 118 -2.15 -3.90 -23.22
C LYS A 118 -2.30 -3.63 -21.71
N ASP A 119 -2.36 -2.37 -21.32
CA ASP A 119 -2.58 -1.98 -19.91
C ASP A 119 -3.94 -2.46 -19.44
N TYR A 120 -5.00 -2.28 -20.25
CA TYR A 120 -6.33 -2.78 -19.91
C TYR A 120 -6.39 -4.31 -19.85
N ALA A 121 -5.65 -5.02 -20.71
CA ALA A 121 -5.56 -6.47 -20.64
C ALA A 121 -4.92 -6.95 -19.31
N VAL A 122 -3.86 -6.29 -18.86
CA VAL A 122 -3.24 -6.55 -17.55
C VAL A 122 -4.22 -6.25 -16.42
N CYS A 123 -4.94 -5.13 -16.49
CA CYS A 123 -5.96 -4.77 -15.49
C CYS A 123 -7.05 -5.83 -15.40
N ARG A 124 -7.59 -6.31 -16.53
CA ARG A 124 -8.60 -7.37 -16.55
C ARG A 124 -8.08 -8.68 -15.97
N GLN A 125 -6.82 -9.03 -16.23
CA GLN A 125 -6.20 -10.22 -15.65
C GLN A 125 -6.16 -10.13 -14.11
N TRP A 126 -5.75 -9.00 -13.55
CA TRP A 126 -5.77 -8.80 -12.11
C TRP A 126 -7.19 -8.76 -11.54
N MET A 127 -8.12 -8.11 -12.22
CA MET A 127 -9.53 -8.14 -11.82
C MET A 127 -10.11 -9.55 -11.81
N ARG A 128 -9.71 -10.40 -12.76
CA ARG A 128 -10.09 -11.82 -12.79
C ARG A 128 -9.52 -12.58 -11.61
N ILE A 129 -8.24 -12.35 -11.26
CA ILE A 129 -7.59 -12.95 -10.07
C ILE A 129 -8.34 -12.59 -8.80
N PHE A 130 -8.81 -11.35 -8.68
CA PHE A 130 -9.61 -10.88 -7.55
C PHE A 130 -11.12 -11.24 -7.66
N GLY A 131 -11.54 -11.94 -8.70
CA GLY A 131 -12.93 -12.36 -8.89
C GLY A 131 -13.91 -11.21 -9.14
N ILE A 132 -13.45 -10.13 -9.77
CA ILE A 132 -14.22 -8.90 -9.98
C ILE A 132 -14.17 -8.39 -11.43
N GLU A 133 -13.86 -9.26 -12.40
CA GLU A 133 -13.75 -8.85 -13.81
C GLU A 133 -15.08 -8.30 -14.37
N GLU A 134 -16.21 -8.85 -13.91
CA GLU A 134 -17.56 -8.40 -14.29
C GLU A 134 -17.87 -6.97 -13.86
N LEU A 135 -17.14 -6.43 -12.91
CA LEU A 135 -17.29 -5.06 -12.42
C LEU A 135 -16.53 -4.03 -13.26
N ALA A 136 -15.73 -4.45 -14.23
CA ALA A 136 -14.76 -3.61 -14.94
C ALA A 136 -15.36 -2.32 -15.51
N GLU A 137 -16.52 -2.41 -16.15
CA GLU A 137 -17.19 -1.28 -16.79
C GLU A 137 -18.19 -0.56 -15.88
N LEU A 138 -18.41 -1.08 -14.67
CA LEU A 138 -19.32 -0.47 -13.71
C LEU A 138 -18.67 0.73 -13.05
N THR A 139 -19.48 1.74 -12.77
CA THR A 139 -19.04 2.94 -12.05
C THR A 139 -18.66 2.60 -10.62
N PHE A 140 -17.44 2.97 -10.22
CA PHE A 140 -16.90 2.68 -8.90
C PHE A 140 -17.80 3.15 -7.75
N LEU A 141 -18.39 4.33 -7.86
CA LEU A 141 -19.27 4.90 -6.82
C LEU A 141 -20.57 4.13 -6.62
N LYS A 142 -20.99 3.31 -7.59
CA LYS A 142 -22.19 2.47 -7.50
C LYS A 142 -21.91 1.07 -6.91
N LEU A 143 -20.63 0.73 -6.72
CA LEU A 143 -20.23 -0.55 -6.15
C LEU A 143 -20.43 -0.55 -4.63
N SER A 144 -20.63 -1.73 -4.06
CA SER A 144 -20.63 -1.92 -2.61
C SER A 144 -19.25 -1.60 -2.03
N SER A 145 -19.18 -1.31 -0.73
CA SER A 145 -17.91 -1.03 -0.06
C SER A 145 -16.90 -2.18 -0.17
N GLY A 146 -17.37 -3.42 -0.11
CA GLY A 146 -16.53 -4.61 -0.31
C GLY A 146 -15.99 -4.71 -1.74
N GLU A 147 -16.82 -4.47 -2.76
CA GLU A 147 -16.41 -4.43 -4.16
C GLU A 147 -15.41 -3.31 -4.41
N GLN A 148 -15.66 -2.11 -3.87
CA GLN A 148 -14.72 -0.99 -3.94
C GLN A 148 -13.37 -1.35 -3.33
N ARG A 149 -13.36 -2.05 -2.18
CA ARG A 149 -12.15 -2.54 -1.54
C ARG A 149 -11.39 -3.50 -2.45
N MET A 150 -12.08 -4.45 -3.09
CA MET A 150 -11.47 -5.38 -4.04
C MET A 150 -10.85 -4.66 -5.24
N ILE A 151 -11.50 -3.64 -5.78
CA ILE A 151 -10.96 -2.80 -6.86
C ILE A 151 -9.67 -2.10 -6.42
N LEU A 152 -9.64 -1.51 -5.23
CA LEU A 152 -8.46 -0.82 -4.70
C LEU A 152 -7.30 -1.79 -4.40
N LEU A 153 -7.60 -3.00 -3.95
CA LEU A 153 -6.62 -4.07 -3.81
C LEU A 153 -6.02 -4.44 -5.18
N ALA A 154 -6.84 -4.72 -6.19
CA ALA A 154 -6.37 -5.00 -7.53
C ALA A 154 -5.48 -3.88 -8.08
N ARG A 155 -5.84 -2.61 -7.81
CA ARG A 155 -5.02 -1.44 -8.15
C ARG A 155 -3.62 -1.50 -7.51
N ALA A 156 -3.50 -1.94 -6.28
CA ALA A 156 -2.21 -2.04 -5.60
C ALA A 156 -1.29 -3.12 -6.22
N PHE A 157 -1.87 -4.18 -6.77
CA PHE A 157 -1.13 -5.30 -7.36
C PHE A 157 -0.82 -5.12 -8.84
N VAL A 158 -1.55 -4.29 -9.58
CA VAL A 158 -1.57 -4.27 -11.06
C VAL A 158 -0.20 -4.04 -11.69
N LYS A 159 0.68 -3.28 -11.06
CA LYS A 159 2.03 -3.02 -11.54
C LYS A 159 3.07 -4.05 -11.07
N ASP A 160 2.63 -5.10 -10.38
CA ASP A 160 3.50 -6.11 -9.77
C ASP A 160 4.62 -5.51 -8.91
N PRO A 161 4.29 -4.74 -7.87
CA PRO A 161 5.24 -3.92 -7.13
C PRO A 161 6.34 -4.74 -6.45
N GLU A 162 7.49 -4.11 -6.19
CA GLU A 162 8.56 -4.69 -5.37
C GLU A 162 8.20 -4.67 -3.88
N LEU A 163 7.56 -3.59 -3.45
CA LEU A 163 7.03 -3.40 -2.10
C LEU A 163 5.52 -3.26 -2.13
N LEU A 164 4.83 -4.15 -1.44
CA LEU A 164 3.39 -4.08 -1.23
C LEU A 164 3.11 -3.60 0.20
N ILE A 165 2.36 -2.51 0.32
CA ILE A 165 1.93 -1.95 1.60
C ILE A 165 0.42 -2.10 1.71
N LEU A 166 -0.02 -2.87 2.69
CA LEU A 166 -1.42 -3.17 2.94
C LEU A 166 -1.82 -2.69 4.33
N ASP A 167 -2.60 -1.62 4.38
CA ASP A 167 -3.16 -1.08 5.62
C ASP A 167 -4.61 -1.55 5.76
N GLU A 168 -4.86 -2.45 6.70
CA GLU A 168 -6.16 -3.11 6.97
C GLU A 168 -6.83 -3.67 5.69
N PRO A 169 -6.14 -4.52 4.91
CA PRO A 169 -6.62 -4.92 3.58
C PRO A 169 -7.93 -5.70 3.59
N LEU A 170 -8.23 -6.41 4.68
CA LEU A 170 -9.43 -7.26 4.81
C LEU A 170 -10.62 -6.52 5.42
N HIS A 171 -10.43 -5.27 5.86
CA HIS A 171 -11.52 -4.50 6.47
C HIS A 171 -12.69 -4.29 5.50
N GLY A 172 -13.90 -4.62 5.95
CA GLY A 172 -15.12 -4.47 5.15
C GLY A 172 -15.36 -5.56 4.10
N LEU A 173 -14.55 -6.61 4.07
CA LEU A 173 -14.78 -7.78 3.22
C LEU A 173 -15.60 -8.84 3.96
N ASP A 174 -16.46 -9.54 3.23
CA ASP A 174 -17.07 -10.78 3.72
C ASP A 174 -16.02 -11.91 3.83
N ALA A 175 -16.41 -13.03 4.43
CA ALA A 175 -15.49 -14.15 4.67
C ALA A 175 -14.88 -14.72 3.37
N GLU A 176 -15.69 -14.88 2.33
CA GLU A 176 -15.26 -15.46 1.04
C GLU A 176 -14.21 -14.55 0.36
N LYS A 177 -14.51 -13.27 0.24
CA LYS A 177 -13.56 -12.28 -0.31
C LYS A 177 -12.31 -12.16 0.56
N GLY A 178 -12.47 -12.20 1.88
CA GLY A 178 -11.35 -12.16 2.82
C GLY A 178 -10.39 -13.34 2.62
N GLU A 179 -10.89 -14.57 2.48
CA GLU A 179 -10.05 -15.74 2.22
C GLU A 179 -9.35 -15.66 0.85
N LEU A 180 -10.06 -15.22 -0.19
CA LEU A 180 -9.44 -15.01 -1.50
C LEU A 180 -8.28 -14.00 -1.43
N VAL A 181 -8.46 -12.89 -0.74
CA VAL A 181 -7.41 -11.87 -0.58
C VAL A 181 -6.23 -12.41 0.20
N LYS A 182 -6.45 -13.19 1.27
CA LYS A 182 -5.38 -13.88 2.01
C LYS A 182 -4.56 -14.79 1.09
N ASP A 183 -5.21 -15.58 0.24
CA ASP A 183 -4.55 -16.47 -0.71
C ASP A 183 -3.71 -15.70 -1.73
N ILE A 184 -4.23 -14.59 -2.24
CA ILE A 184 -3.50 -13.71 -3.17
C ILE A 184 -2.26 -13.10 -2.48
N ILE A 185 -2.40 -12.62 -1.25
CA ILE A 185 -1.28 -12.08 -0.47
C ILE A 185 -0.23 -13.17 -0.22
N ASN A 186 -0.64 -14.37 0.17
CA ASN A 186 0.25 -15.50 0.37
C ASN A 186 1.03 -15.84 -0.91
N THR A 187 0.36 -15.90 -2.05
CA THR A 187 1.00 -16.16 -3.36
C THR A 187 2.03 -15.09 -3.70
N PHE A 188 1.71 -13.83 -3.46
CA PHE A 188 2.67 -12.73 -3.62
C PHE A 188 3.90 -12.92 -2.72
N CYS A 189 3.69 -13.30 -1.46
CA CYS A 189 4.74 -13.50 -0.46
C CYS A 189 5.68 -14.68 -0.77
N GLN A 190 5.25 -15.69 -1.52
CA GLN A 190 6.10 -16.82 -1.91
C GLN A 190 7.24 -16.40 -2.84
N ARG A 191 7.11 -15.28 -3.50
CA ARG A 191 8.14 -14.71 -4.36
C ARG A 191 9.24 -14.07 -3.51
N LYS A 192 10.48 -14.58 -3.64
CA LYS A 192 11.61 -14.19 -2.77
C LYS A 192 11.99 -12.70 -2.86
N ASN A 193 11.78 -12.08 -4.01
CA ASN A 193 12.12 -10.69 -4.27
C ASN A 193 10.99 -9.70 -3.99
N LYS A 194 9.88 -10.16 -3.39
CA LYS A 194 8.75 -9.31 -3.04
C LYS A 194 8.76 -9.00 -1.55
N THR A 195 8.60 -7.74 -1.23
CA THR A 195 8.58 -7.22 0.14
C THR A 195 7.16 -6.85 0.51
N LEU A 196 6.76 -7.14 1.74
CA LEU A 196 5.43 -6.82 2.28
C LEU A 196 5.57 -6.03 3.57
N ILE A 197 4.77 -4.97 3.70
CA ILE A 197 4.47 -4.31 4.98
C ILE A 197 2.95 -4.36 5.16
N MET A 198 2.48 -5.06 6.17
CA MET A 198 1.06 -5.21 6.43
C MET A 198 0.70 -4.69 7.81
N VAL A 199 -0.32 -3.84 7.86
CA VAL A 199 -0.93 -3.35 9.10
C VAL A 199 -2.27 -4.05 9.28
N THR A 200 -2.47 -4.66 10.44
CA THR A 200 -3.78 -5.17 10.84
C THR A 200 -3.90 -5.18 12.37
N HIS A 201 -5.10 -4.97 12.87
CA HIS A 201 -5.44 -5.12 14.28
C HIS A 201 -5.69 -6.59 14.67
N TYR A 202 -5.88 -7.47 13.70
CA TYR A 202 -6.23 -8.88 13.89
C TYR A 202 -5.07 -9.78 13.49
N LYS A 203 -4.43 -10.44 14.46
CA LYS A 203 -3.30 -11.33 14.21
C LYS A 203 -3.64 -12.50 13.27
N GLU A 204 -4.87 -12.99 13.33
CA GLU A 204 -5.40 -14.04 12.46
C GLU A 204 -5.47 -13.63 10.97
N ASN A 205 -5.43 -12.35 10.69
CA ASN A 205 -5.42 -11.81 9.34
C ASN A 205 -4.00 -11.72 8.74
N LEU A 206 -2.96 -11.90 9.55
CA LEU A 206 -1.59 -11.89 9.05
C LEU A 206 -1.33 -13.16 8.23
N PRO A 207 -0.73 -13.03 7.05
CA PRO A 207 -0.33 -14.18 6.27
C PRO A 207 0.79 -14.95 6.98
N PRO A 208 0.87 -16.29 6.81
CA PRO A 208 1.89 -17.11 7.45
C PRO A 208 3.32 -16.78 6.99
N CYS A 209 3.47 -16.03 5.89
CA CYS A 209 4.77 -15.60 5.36
C CYS A 209 5.43 -14.47 6.17
N ILE A 210 4.76 -13.86 7.15
CA ILE A 210 5.36 -12.80 7.95
C ILE A 210 6.62 -13.29 8.65
N THR A 211 7.74 -12.60 8.41
CA THR A 211 9.07 -12.94 8.93
C THR A 211 9.51 -11.98 10.03
N HIS A 212 9.00 -10.77 10.04
CA HIS A 212 9.40 -9.70 10.93
C HIS A 212 8.21 -8.94 11.47
N SER A 213 8.38 -8.29 12.60
CA SER A 213 7.36 -7.40 13.16
C SER A 213 7.98 -6.16 13.80
N ILE A 214 7.25 -5.06 13.73
CA ILE A 214 7.56 -3.83 14.43
C ILE A 214 6.32 -3.35 15.19
N TYR A 215 6.50 -2.92 16.42
CA TYR A 215 5.45 -2.36 17.25
C TYR A 215 5.72 -0.90 17.55
N LEU A 216 4.84 -0.01 17.12
CA LEU A 216 4.92 1.41 17.42
C LEU A 216 4.23 1.73 18.74
N LYS A 217 4.96 2.37 19.64
CA LYS A 217 4.43 2.91 20.89
C LYS A 217 3.88 4.31 20.65
N ARG A 218 2.74 4.60 21.30
CA ARG A 218 2.22 5.97 21.31
C ARG A 218 3.06 6.83 22.23
N HIS A 219 3.52 7.97 21.74
CA HIS A 219 4.14 9.01 22.54
C HIS A 219 3.05 9.91 23.13
N VAL A 220 3.05 10.09 24.42
CA VAL A 220 2.07 10.88 25.20
C VAL A 220 2.56 12.31 25.33
#